data_9c67f4175f14d4afdd7fb03d07070d79
#
_entry.id   9c67f4175f14d4afdd7fb03d07070d79
#
_cell.length_a   1.000
_cell.length_b   1.000
_cell.length_c   1.000
_cell.angle_alpha   90.00
_cell.angle_beta   90.00
_cell.angle_gamma   90.00
#
_symmetry.space_group_name_H-M   'P 1'
#
loop_
_entity.id
_entity.type
_entity.pdbx_description
1 polymer ?
#
loop_
_entity_poly.entity_id
_entity_poly.type
_entity_poly.pdbx_seq_one_letter_code
_entity_poly.pdbx_strand_id
1 'polypeptide(L)'
;GDIIVSKERIEEIKKTLDQKTKDDVQFSYERVRKFAEAQLKNYGQDFEVELSDGLFAGQKLIPVNTAGCYVPGGRYAHIASAVMSVTTAKVAGVKNVIACSPPKEGVGAHPTIIYTADLCGADVILNLGGVPAIAAMTNGLFNNPAADIIVGPGNQFVAEAKRILFGKVGIDLFA
;
A
#
# COMPACT_ATOMS: atom_id res chain seq x y z
N GLY A 1 -1.14 21.66 -6.96
CA GLY A 1 -0.06 21.00 -6.25
C GLY A 1 0.35 19.74 -6.98
N ASP A 2 1.57 19.29 -6.78
CA ASP A 2 2.11 18.12 -7.47
C ASP A 2 1.40 16.86 -7.02
N ILE A 3 1.06 15.99 -7.98
CA ILE A 3 0.39 14.72 -7.71
C ILE A 3 1.35 13.76 -6.99
N ILE A 4 2.61 13.71 -7.40
CA ILE A 4 3.63 12.91 -6.74
C ILE A 4 4.22 13.72 -5.57
N VAL A 5 4.25 13.13 -4.39
CA VAL A 5 4.93 13.74 -3.23
C VAL A 5 6.43 13.67 -3.45
N SER A 6 7.08 14.82 -3.51
CA SER A 6 8.53 14.87 -3.74
C SER A 6 9.34 14.41 -2.52
N LYS A 7 10.57 13.97 -2.76
CA LYS A 7 11.48 13.57 -1.68
C LYS A 7 11.79 14.73 -0.73
N GLU A 8 11.91 15.93 -1.26
CA GLU A 8 12.13 17.16 -0.49
C GLU A 8 10.96 17.40 0.48
N ARG A 9 9.73 17.20 0.02
CA ARG A 9 8.53 17.32 0.85
C ARG A 9 8.48 16.25 1.95
N ILE A 10 8.88 15.03 1.66
CA ILE A 10 8.97 13.96 2.66
C ILE A 10 10.00 14.32 3.73
N GLU A 11 11.18 14.81 3.34
CA GLU A 11 12.22 15.20 4.28
C GLU A 11 11.82 16.43 5.13
N GLU A 12 11.08 17.39 4.57
CA GLU A 12 10.51 18.50 5.31
C GLU A 12 9.53 17.99 6.39
N ILE A 13 8.63 17.09 6.02
CA ILE A 13 7.68 16.48 6.95
C ILE A 13 8.41 15.72 8.06
N LYS A 14 9.44 14.96 7.73
CA LYS A 14 10.27 14.27 8.73
C LYS A 14 10.87 15.22 9.76
N LYS A 15 11.23 16.43 9.36
CA LYS A 15 11.80 17.45 10.26
C LYS A 15 10.74 18.15 11.12
N THR A 16 9.56 18.38 10.57
CA THR A 16 8.51 19.18 11.23
C THR A 16 7.53 18.37 12.06
N LEU A 17 7.41 17.07 11.82
CA LEU A 17 6.51 16.19 12.57
C LEU A 17 7.03 16.04 14.02
N ASP A 18 6.12 16.10 14.99
CA ASP A 18 6.48 15.96 16.41
C ASP A 18 6.97 14.54 16.74
N GLN A 19 7.85 14.47 17.75
CA GLN A 19 8.50 13.19 18.10
C GLN A 19 7.51 12.16 18.60
N LYS A 20 6.49 12.56 19.37
CA LYS A 20 5.48 11.64 19.88
C LYS A 20 4.74 10.93 18.74
N THR A 21 4.32 11.68 17.72
CA THR A 21 3.67 11.09 16.53
C THR A 21 4.59 10.11 15.82
N LYS A 22 5.88 10.44 15.69
CA LYS A 22 6.86 9.52 15.08
C LYS A 22 7.00 8.22 15.87
N ASP A 23 7.09 8.32 17.19
CA ASP A 23 7.23 7.17 18.10
C ASP A 23 5.97 6.28 18.04
N ASP A 24 4.77 6.87 18.02
CA ASP A 24 3.50 6.14 17.91
C ASP A 24 3.38 5.41 16.56
N VAL A 25 3.82 6.02 15.47
CA VAL A 25 3.86 5.40 14.14
C VAL A 25 4.88 4.28 14.10
N GLN A 26 6.09 4.51 14.60
CA GLN A 26 7.15 3.51 14.67
C GLN A 26 6.70 2.29 15.47
N PHE A 27 6.09 2.52 16.65
CA PHE A 27 5.53 1.47 17.48
C PHE A 27 4.51 0.60 16.74
N SER A 28 3.61 1.23 15.97
CA SER A 28 2.60 0.52 15.19
C SER A 28 3.22 -0.26 14.04
N TYR A 29 4.15 0.36 13.30
CA TYR A 29 4.87 -0.25 12.19
C TYR A 29 5.60 -1.53 12.61
N GLU A 30 6.37 -1.50 13.69
CA GLU A 30 7.13 -2.66 14.16
C GLU A 30 6.25 -3.86 14.48
N ARG A 31 5.08 -3.62 15.06
CA ARG A 31 4.13 -4.69 15.42
C ARG A 31 3.46 -5.31 14.20
N VAL A 32 2.99 -4.46 13.30
CA VAL A 32 2.39 -4.93 12.04
C VAL A 32 3.43 -5.69 11.22
N ARG A 33 4.64 -5.17 11.11
CA ARG A 33 5.74 -5.82 10.40
C ARG A 33 6.07 -7.18 10.98
N LYS A 34 6.28 -7.25 12.31
CA LYS A 34 6.58 -8.51 13.00
C LYS A 34 5.48 -9.55 12.80
N PHE A 35 4.22 -9.12 12.83
CA PHE A 35 3.09 -10.03 12.61
C PHE A 35 3.02 -10.49 11.15
N ALA A 36 3.19 -9.59 10.19
CA ALA A 36 3.21 -9.92 8.77
C ALA A 36 4.35 -10.89 8.41
N GLU A 37 5.55 -10.69 8.97
CA GLU A 37 6.68 -11.60 8.81
C GLU A 37 6.38 -13.00 9.37
N ALA A 38 5.71 -13.06 10.53
CA ALA A 38 5.27 -14.32 11.11
C ALA A 38 4.19 -15.01 10.25
N GLN A 39 3.23 -14.25 9.70
CA GLN A 39 2.24 -14.78 8.77
C GLN A 39 2.91 -15.36 7.51
N LEU A 40 3.80 -14.60 6.88
CA LEU A 40 4.51 -15.06 5.68
C LEU A 40 5.27 -16.37 5.93
N LYS A 41 5.95 -16.47 7.07
CA LYS A 41 6.63 -17.70 7.48
C LYS A 41 5.67 -18.88 7.64
N ASN A 42 4.44 -18.65 8.09
CA ASN A 42 3.44 -19.70 8.34
C ASN A 42 2.57 -20.04 7.12
N TYR A 43 2.50 -19.18 6.10
CA TYR A 43 1.78 -19.49 4.85
C TYR A 43 2.43 -20.62 4.02
N GLY A 44 3.57 -21.05 4.45
CA GLY A 44 4.28 -22.18 3.87
C GLY A 44 5.47 -21.75 3.05
N GLN A 45 6.37 -22.68 2.96
CA GLN A 45 7.51 -22.59 2.04
C GLN A 45 7.10 -23.17 0.70
N ASP A 46 7.81 -22.80 -0.34
CA ASP A 46 7.74 -23.52 -1.61
C ASP A 46 8.00 -24.99 -1.33
N PHE A 47 7.15 -25.86 -1.86
CA PHE A 47 7.34 -27.31 -1.74
C PHE A 47 7.00 -28.00 -3.06
N GLU A 48 7.62 -29.14 -3.26
CA GLU A 48 7.33 -30.04 -4.36
C GLU A 48 7.32 -31.48 -3.84
N VAL A 49 6.40 -32.28 -4.32
CA VAL A 49 6.25 -33.70 -3.96
C VAL A 49 6.06 -34.53 -5.22
N GLU A 50 6.77 -35.64 -5.32
CA GLU A 50 6.55 -36.61 -6.37
C GLU A 50 5.33 -37.48 -6.05
N LEU A 51 4.32 -37.43 -6.94
CA LEU A 51 3.06 -38.17 -6.78
C LEU A 51 3.12 -39.56 -7.39
N SER A 52 3.88 -39.72 -8.46
CA SER A 52 4.25 -40.95 -9.11
C SER A 52 5.51 -40.74 -9.93
N ASP A 53 6.10 -41.78 -10.45
CA ASP A 53 7.35 -41.75 -11.21
C ASP A 53 7.34 -40.66 -12.30
N GLY A 54 8.15 -39.60 -12.11
CA GLY A 54 8.25 -38.44 -13.00
C GLY A 54 7.09 -37.42 -12.94
N LEU A 55 6.11 -37.62 -12.04
CA LEU A 55 4.99 -36.67 -11.85
C LEU A 55 5.13 -35.89 -10.52
N PHE A 56 5.38 -34.61 -10.63
CA PHE A 56 5.57 -33.72 -9.51
C PHE A 56 4.42 -32.71 -9.37
N ALA A 57 4.02 -32.41 -8.14
CA ALA A 57 3.11 -31.32 -7.80
C ALA A 57 3.71 -30.49 -6.68
N GLY A 58 3.49 -29.18 -6.72
CA GLY A 58 4.07 -28.28 -5.73
C GLY A 58 3.30 -26.98 -5.58
N GLN A 59 3.75 -26.17 -4.65
CA GLN A 59 3.26 -24.81 -4.40
C GLN A 59 4.43 -23.84 -4.37
N LYS A 60 4.24 -22.68 -4.99
CA LYS A 60 5.20 -21.59 -4.98
C LYS A 60 4.51 -20.28 -4.61
N LEU A 61 5.08 -19.53 -3.68
CA LEU A 61 4.63 -18.21 -3.34
C LEU A 61 5.31 -17.18 -4.24
N ILE A 62 4.53 -16.48 -5.05
CA ILE A 62 5.04 -15.46 -5.97
C ILE A 62 4.40 -14.13 -5.61
N PRO A 63 5.19 -13.13 -5.14
CA PRO A 63 4.65 -11.81 -4.88
C PRO A 63 4.19 -11.15 -6.18
N VAL A 64 3.15 -10.34 -6.12
CA VAL A 64 2.78 -9.44 -7.23
C VAL A 64 3.88 -8.39 -7.44
N ASN A 65 3.97 -7.81 -8.63
CA ASN A 65 5.01 -6.80 -8.90
C ASN A 65 4.68 -5.44 -8.30
N THR A 66 3.42 -5.04 -8.34
CA THR A 66 2.99 -3.71 -7.93
C THR A 66 1.71 -3.76 -7.11
N ALA A 67 1.72 -3.15 -5.94
CA ALA A 67 0.55 -2.96 -5.10
C ALA A 67 0.18 -1.48 -5.00
N GLY A 68 -1.10 -1.15 -5.20
CA GLY A 68 -1.66 0.17 -4.95
C GLY A 68 -2.36 0.19 -3.60
N CYS A 69 -1.84 0.99 -2.67
CA CYS A 69 -2.35 1.14 -1.30
C CYS A 69 -3.17 2.43 -1.18
N TYR A 70 -4.48 2.30 -1.12
CA TYR A 70 -5.37 3.44 -0.87
C TYR A 70 -5.47 3.72 0.63
N VAL A 71 -5.09 4.95 1.03
CA VAL A 71 -5.13 5.39 2.42
C VAL A 71 -6.16 6.51 2.57
N PRO A 72 -7.27 6.30 3.28
CA PRO A 72 -8.25 7.36 3.52
C PRO A 72 -7.63 8.52 4.28
N GLY A 73 -7.96 9.76 3.87
CA GLY A 73 -7.37 10.98 4.46
C GLY A 73 -8.37 12.12 4.66
N GLY A 74 -9.69 11.85 4.63
CA GLY A 74 -10.71 12.88 4.66
C GLY A 74 -10.84 13.60 6.00
N ARG A 75 -11.68 13.10 6.91
CA ARG A 75 -11.92 13.71 8.23
C ARG A 75 -10.76 13.48 9.19
N TYR A 76 -10.13 12.31 9.12
CA TYR A 76 -9.03 11.86 9.99
C TYR A 76 -7.90 11.30 9.15
N ALA A 77 -6.68 11.39 9.67
CA ALA A 77 -5.52 10.71 9.10
C ALA A 77 -5.60 9.22 9.46
N HIS A 78 -5.89 8.35 8.49
CA HIS A 78 -5.97 6.91 8.70
C HIS A 78 -4.58 6.27 8.68
N ILE A 79 -3.75 6.59 9.69
CA ILE A 79 -2.37 6.11 9.83
C ILE A 79 -2.32 4.59 9.83
N ALA A 80 -3.24 3.94 10.55
CA ALA A 80 -3.32 2.48 10.62
C ALA A 80 -3.48 1.84 9.23
N SER A 81 -4.27 2.43 8.33
CA SER A 81 -4.43 1.94 6.96
C SER A 81 -3.12 2.01 6.17
N ALA A 82 -2.34 3.08 6.34
CA ALA A 82 -1.02 3.19 5.71
C ALA A 82 -0.05 2.13 6.25
N VAL A 83 0.03 1.98 7.58
CA VAL A 83 0.87 0.97 8.22
C VAL A 83 0.50 -0.44 7.74
N MET A 84 -0.79 -0.78 7.78
CA MET A 84 -1.24 -2.14 7.47
C MET A 84 -1.07 -2.48 5.98
N SER A 85 -1.41 -1.59 5.06
CA SER A 85 -1.36 -1.89 3.64
C SER A 85 0.07 -1.86 3.09
N VAL A 86 0.84 -0.81 3.38
CA VAL A 86 2.19 -0.65 2.84
C VAL A 86 3.16 -1.68 3.44
N THR A 87 3.13 -1.87 4.77
CA THR A 87 4.03 -2.81 5.45
C THR A 87 3.80 -4.25 4.99
N THR A 88 2.55 -4.68 4.89
CA THR A 88 2.23 -6.06 4.46
C THR A 88 2.62 -6.31 3.01
N ALA A 89 2.43 -5.32 2.12
CA ALA A 89 2.89 -5.41 0.75
C ALA A 89 4.43 -5.56 0.68
N LYS A 90 5.17 -4.76 1.45
CA LYS A 90 6.64 -4.85 1.49
C LYS A 90 7.13 -6.17 2.09
N VAL A 91 6.53 -6.65 3.16
CA VAL A 91 6.85 -7.96 3.76
C VAL A 91 6.56 -9.10 2.79
N ALA A 92 5.48 -9.00 2.01
CA ALA A 92 5.15 -9.98 0.97
C ALA A 92 6.14 -9.99 -0.22
N GLY A 93 7.10 -9.07 -0.26
CA GLY A 93 8.11 -9.00 -1.32
C GLY A 93 7.68 -8.23 -2.57
N VAL A 94 6.61 -7.42 -2.48
CA VAL A 94 6.15 -6.57 -3.59
C VAL A 94 7.22 -5.54 -3.94
N LYS A 95 7.60 -5.47 -5.20
CA LYS A 95 8.69 -4.58 -5.67
C LYS A 95 8.29 -3.11 -5.64
N ASN A 96 7.09 -2.80 -6.16
CA ASN A 96 6.59 -1.44 -6.29
C ASN A 96 5.35 -1.26 -5.41
N VAL A 97 5.44 -0.44 -4.39
CA VAL A 97 4.31 -0.12 -3.51
C VAL A 97 3.97 1.36 -3.66
N ILE A 98 2.80 1.62 -4.23
CA ILE A 98 2.28 2.96 -4.47
C ILE A 98 1.24 3.25 -3.39
N ALA A 99 1.50 4.25 -2.55
CA ALA A 99 0.51 4.73 -1.59
C ALA A 99 -0.20 5.97 -2.14
N CYS A 100 -1.50 6.09 -1.94
CA CYS A 100 -2.21 7.32 -2.27
C CYS A 100 -3.15 7.75 -1.15
N SER A 101 -3.30 9.04 -0.99
CA SER A 101 -4.23 9.61 -0.01
C SER A 101 -4.84 10.91 -0.54
N PRO A 102 -6.14 11.16 -0.26
CA PRO A 102 -6.80 12.37 -0.70
C PRO A 102 -6.08 13.62 -0.20
N PRO A 103 -5.75 14.58 -1.08
CA PRO A 103 -5.17 15.85 -0.67
C PRO A 103 -6.21 16.75 -0.01
N LYS A 104 -5.76 17.59 0.93
CA LYS A 104 -6.47 18.78 1.37
C LYS A 104 -5.96 19.98 0.59
N GLU A 105 -6.85 20.92 0.31
CA GLU A 105 -6.53 22.13 -0.42
C GLU A 105 -5.34 22.89 0.22
N GLY A 106 -4.35 23.24 -0.60
CA GLY A 106 -3.14 23.94 -0.18
C GLY A 106 -2.10 23.12 0.58
N VAL A 107 -2.41 21.88 1.01
CA VAL A 107 -1.52 21.10 1.88
C VAL A 107 -1.06 19.78 1.23
N GLY A 108 -1.86 19.21 0.35
CA GLY A 108 -1.65 17.85 -0.15
C GLY A 108 -2.21 16.78 0.81
N ALA A 109 -1.75 15.56 0.69
CA ALA A 109 -2.08 14.50 1.63
C ALA A 109 -1.59 14.83 3.04
N HIS A 110 -2.24 14.27 4.06
CA HIS A 110 -1.92 14.58 5.45
C HIS A 110 -0.45 14.23 5.79
N PRO A 111 0.33 15.17 6.39
CA PRO A 111 1.76 14.95 6.63
C PRO A 111 2.08 13.65 7.36
N THR A 112 1.30 13.27 8.36
CA THR A 112 1.49 12.02 9.09
C THR A 112 1.26 10.79 8.20
N ILE A 113 0.32 10.84 7.24
CA ILE A 113 0.13 9.74 6.28
C ILE A 113 1.33 9.62 5.34
N ILE A 114 1.85 10.75 4.84
CA ILE A 114 3.05 10.77 3.99
C ILE A 114 4.24 10.18 4.75
N TYR A 115 4.48 10.64 5.97
CA TYR A 115 5.53 10.12 6.86
C TYR A 115 5.39 8.61 7.08
N THR A 116 4.16 8.16 7.39
CA THR A 116 3.89 6.75 7.65
C THR A 116 4.11 5.88 6.42
N ALA A 117 3.62 6.32 5.26
CA ALA A 117 3.80 5.59 4.01
C ALA A 117 5.29 5.44 3.64
N ASP A 118 6.06 6.52 3.80
CA ASP A 118 7.52 6.49 3.57
C ASP A 118 8.24 5.58 4.57
N LEU A 119 7.93 5.69 5.87
CA LEU A 119 8.50 4.82 6.91
C LEU A 119 8.20 3.33 6.63
N CYS A 120 7.00 3.01 6.18
CA CYS A 120 6.60 1.65 5.85
C CYS A 120 7.20 1.13 4.53
N GLY A 121 7.84 2.00 3.75
CA GLY A 121 8.58 1.66 2.55
C GLY A 121 7.79 1.81 1.25
N ALA A 122 6.81 2.72 1.18
CA ALA A 122 6.17 3.06 -0.10
C ALA A 122 7.21 3.65 -1.07
N ASP A 123 7.24 3.14 -2.29
CA ASP A 123 8.17 3.59 -3.32
C ASP A 123 7.72 4.91 -3.95
N VAL A 124 6.40 5.12 -4.00
CA VAL A 124 5.77 6.35 -4.50
C VAL A 124 4.58 6.71 -3.62
N ILE A 125 4.41 7.99 -3.36
CA ILE A 125 3.27 8.53 -2.62
C ILE A 125 2.56 9.56 -3.50
N LEU A 126 1.24 9.38 -3.70
CA LEU A 126 0.43 10.24 -4.54
C LEU A 126 -0.55 11.09 -3.70
N ASN A 127 -0.55 12.38 -3.96
CA ASN A 127 -1.57 13.33 -3.50
C ASN A 127 -2.85 13.16 -4.34
N LEU A 128 -3.51 12.02 -4.21
CA LEU A 128 -4.66 11.67 -5.03
C LEU A 128 -5.64 10.84 -4.22
N GLY A 129 -6.93 11.09 -4.38
CA GLY A 129 -7.97 10.39 -3.64
C GLY A 129 -9.16 9.99 -4.51
N GLY A 130 -10.08 9.22 -3.94
CA GLY A 130 -11.31 8.82 -4.60
C GLY A 130 -11.11 7.97 -5.84
N VAL A 131 -12.06 8.04 -6.77
CA VAL A 131 -12.02 7.31 -8.04
C VAL A 131 -10.75 7.60 -8.86
N PRO A 132 -10.29 8.87 -8.98
CA PRO A 132 -9.05 9.17 -9.71
C PRO A 132 -7.82 8.42 -9.19
N ALA A 133 -7.71 8.22 -7.87
CA ALA A 133 -6.59 7.47 -7.28
C ALA A 133 -6.61 6.00 -7.71
N ILE A 134 -7.78 5.35 -7.64
CA ILE A 134 -7.95 3.96 -8.05
C ILE A 134 -7.65 3.80 -9.54
N ALA A 135 -8.20 4.68 -10.37
CA ALA A 135 -7.94 4.67 -11.82
C ALA A 135 -6.46 4.89 -12.15
N ALA A 136 -5.80 5.83 -11.46
CA ALA A 136 -4.38 6.13 -11.68
C ALA A 136 -3.48 4.94 -11.35
N MET A 137 -3.67 4.30 -10.20
CA MET A 137 -2.89 3.12 -9.81
C MET A 137 -3.15 1.94 -10.74
N THR A 138 -4.40 1.67 -11.09
CA THR A 138 -4.78 0.56 -11.99
C THR A 138 -4.19 0.72 -13.40
N ASN A 139 -4.08 1.95 -13.91
CA ASN A 139 -3.62 2.20 -15.28
C ASN A 139 -2.15 2.65 -15.36
N GLY A 140 -1.43 2.69 -14.26
CA GLY A 140 -0.02 3.07 -14.27
C GLY A 140 0.23 4.53 -14.69
N LEU A 141 -0.59 5.47 -14.17
CA LEU A 141 -0.42 6.89 -14.49
C LEU A 141 0.68 7.53 -13.64
N PHE A 142 1.14 8.72 -14.05
CA PHE A 142 2.18 9.51 -13.37
C PHE A 142 3.52 8.78 -13.25
N ASN A 143 3.93 8.10 -14.32
CA ASN A 143 5.19 7.33 -14.43
C ASN A 143 5.31 6.19 -13.39
N ASN A 144 4.19 5.70 -12.88
CA ASN A 144 4.15 4.52 -12.03
C ASN A 144 3.80 3.28 -12.84
N PRO A 145 4.28 2.09 -12.44
CA PRO A 145 3.78 0.85 -13.02
C PRO A 145 2.30 0.66 -12.67
N ALA A 146 1.56 -0.01 -13.55
CA ALA A 146 0.19 -0.40 -13.26
C ALA A 146 0.17 -1.38 -12.07
N ALA A 147 -0.77 -1.19 -11.15
CA ALA A 147 -0.92 -2.07 -10.01
C ALA A 147 -1.52 -3.42 -10.42
N ASP A 148 -0.98 -4.50 -9.88
CA ASP A 148 -1.55 -5.84 -9.99
C ASP A 148 -2.69 -6.05 -8.99
N ILE A 149 -2.62 -5.36 -7.85
CA ILE A 149 -3.65 -5.38 -6.80
C ILE A 149 -3.83 -3.99 -6.18
N ILE A 150 -5.08 -3.63 -5.88
CA ILE A 150 -5.45 -2.43 -5.11
C ILE A 150 -5.97 -2.87 -3.74
N VAL A 151 -5.39 -2.33 -2.69
CA VAL A 151 -5.76 -2.61 -1.31
C VAL A 151 -6.10 -1.33 -0.54
N GLY A 152 -6.82 -1.46 0.54
CA GLY A 152 -7.17 -0.37 1.44
C GLY A 152 -8.65 0.00 1.41
N PRO A 153 -9.19 0.45 2.55
CA PRO A 153 -10.59 0.86 2.68
C PRO A 153 -10.84 2.23 2.04
N GLY A 154 -12.05 2.48 1.61
CA GLY A 154 -12.44 3.76 1.03
C GLY A 154 -13.92 4.05 1.25
N ASN A 155 -14.40 5.18 0.73
CA ASN A 155 -15.82 5.48 0.69
C ASN A 155 -16.51 4.69 -0.45
N GLN A 156 -17.83 4.81 -0.54
CA GLN A 156 -18.63 4.14 -1.57
C GLN A 156 -18.14 4.36 -3.01
N PHE A 157 -17.55 5.53 -3.33
CA PHE A 157 -17.02 5.80 -4.67
C PHE A 157 -15.72 5.05 -4.93
N VAL A 158 -14.87 4.88 -3.91
CA VAL A 158 -13.65 4.07 -3.97
C VAL A 158 -14.02 2.58 -4.10
N ALA A 159 -14.99 2.11 -3.30
CA ALA A 159 -15.49 0.74 -3.39
C ALA A 159 -16.07 0.44 -4.77
N GLU A 160 -16.87 1.35 -5.34
CA GLU A 160 -17.44 1.19 -6.68
C GLU A 160 -16.37 1.22 -7.77
N ALA A 161 -15.36 2.08 -7.67
CA ALA A 161 -14.24 2.09 -8.60
C ALA A 161 -13.46 0.76 -8.58
N LYS A 162 -13.22 0.20 -7.39
CA LYS A 162 -12.61 -1.13 -7.22
C LYS A 162 -13.48 -2.22 -7.86
N ARG A 163 -14.80 -2.17 -7.64
CA ARG A 163 -15.74 -3.12 -8.21
C ARG A 163 -15.75 -3.12 -9.74
N ILE A 164 -15.75 -1.93 -10.34
CA ILE A 164 -15.74 -1.78 -11.81
C ILE A 164 -14.43 -2.30 -12.42
N LEU A 165 -13.31 -2.13 -11.72
CA LEU A 165 -11.98 -2.50 -12.22
C LEU A 165 -11.56 -3.92 -11.81
N PHE A 166 -12.37 -4.62 -11.01
CA PHE A 166 -12.11 -6.01 -10.66
C PHE A 166 -12.04 -6.90 -11.92
N GLY A 167 -11.02 -7.73 -11.96
CA GLY A 167 -10.71 -8.54 -13.15
C GLY A 167 -9.66 -7.90 -14.06
N LYS A 168 -9.62 -6.57 -14.15
CA LYS A 168 -8.47 -5.85 -14.74
C LYS A 168 -7.33 -5.70 -13.73
N VAL A 169 -7.66 -5.53 -12.46
CA VAL A 169 -6.74 -5.45 -11.33
C VAL A 169 -7.31 -6.30 -10.19
N GLY A 170 -6.45 -6.92 -9.40
CA GLY A 170 -6.84 -7.59 -8.15
C GLY A 170 -7.31 -6.55 -7.12
N ILE A 171 -8.25 -6.93 -6.27
CA ILE A 171 -8.70 -6.10 -5.15
C ILE A 171 -8.77 -6.96 -3.88
N ASP A 172 -8.61 -6.31 -2.72
CA ASP A 172 -8.71 -6.96 -1.41
C ASP A 172 -10.16 -7.32 -1.06
N LEU A 173 -11.05 -6.34 -1.06
CA LEU A 173 -12.49 -6.52 -0.78
C LEU A 173 -13.31 -5.31 -1.29
N PHE A 174 -14.63 -5.52 -1.38
CA PHE A 174 -15.61 -4.52 -1.83
C PHE A 174 -16.21 -3.72 -0.66
N ALA A 175 -15.42 -3.29 0.29
CA ALA A 175 -15.88 -2.50 1.44
C ALA A 175 -15.60 -1.01 1.25
#